data_c15dfedaf098d661354e99aa54bdf16e
#
_entry.id   c15dfedaf098d661354e99aa54bdf16e
#
_cell.length_a   1.000
_cell.length_b   1.000
_cell.length_c   1.000
_cell.angle_alpha   90.00
_cell.angle_beta   90.00
_cell.angle_gamma   90.00
#
_symmetry.space_group_name_H-M   'P 1'
#
loop_
_entity.id
_entity.type
_entity.pdbx_description
1 polymer ?
#
loop_
_entity_poly.entity_id
_entity_poly.type
_entity_poly.pdbx_seq_one_letter_code
_entity_poly.pdbx_strand_id
1 'polypeptide(L)'
;MVNNKFTTFYRHIIDQERKFPEATGQLSDLLADIALACKVISLEVNRAGLIDILGFTGDENVQGEQVKKLDVFANDVLTHVMKQGGHTCAVCSEEEESFIPIEDKYSESKYLTNKYICHFDPLDGSSNIDVNVSIGTIFSVYKRLSESGPGSMKDCLQRGVEQVAAGYVIYGSSTVLVYTNKEGVHGFTLDPSVGEFLLSNENIKIPKRSKTYSVNEGNYCKWSEGMKKYISHIKESDADTMRPFTSRYVGSLVADFHRNLLYGGVFLYPSDDNNKNGKLRLMYEANPLSFIVEQAGGRSSNGNQRIMEIEPESLHQRTPLFIGSEEDVKMIEKFLAEN
;
A
#
# COMPACT_ATOMS: atom_id res chain seq x y z
N MET A 1 23.87 12.18 -23.05
CA MET A 1 22.62 12.43 -22.32
C MET A 1 22.83 11.95 -20.90
N VAL A 2 22.99 12.87 -19.94
CA VAL A 2 22.94 12.54 -18.51
C VAL A 2 21.46 12.29 -18.24
N ASN A 3 21.06 11.03 -18.35
CA ASN A 3 19.66 10.61 -18.11
C ASN A 3 19.27 10.90 -16.67
N ASN A 4 17.95 10.98 -16.39
CA ASN A 4 17.25 11.13 -15.10
C ASN A 4 17.73 10.18 -13.96
N LYS A 5 18.81 9.41 -14.19
CA LYS A 5 19.40 8.43 -13.26
C LYS A 5 19.85 8.98 -11.90
N PHE A 6 19.90 10.30 -11.75
CA PHE A 6 20.29 10.97 -10.50
C PHE A 6 19.17 11.83 -9.90
N THR A 7 17.91 11.68 -10.41
CA THR A 7 16.77 12.36 -9.81
C THR A 7 16.40 11.62 -8.51
N THR A 8 16.64 12.27 -7.38
CA THR A 8 16.25 11.74 -6.07
C THR A 8 14.73 11.84 -5.90
N PHE A 9 14.16 11.02 -5.02
CA PHE A 9 12.74 11.11 -4.65
C PHE A 9 12.38 12.52 -4.17
N TYR A 10 13.19 13.11 -3.28
CA TYR A 10 12.99 14.48 -2.80
C TYR A 10 12.97 15.50 -3.95
N ARG A 11 13.92 15.41 -4.88
CA ARG A 11 13.93 16.31 -6.05
C ARG A 11 12.67 16.16 -6.90
N HIS A 12 12.24 14.93 -7.13
CA HIS A 12 11.04 14.64 -7.91
C HIS A 12 9.79 15.24 -7.27
N ILE A 13 9.55 15.03 -5.97
CA ILE A 13 8.35 15.57 -5.29
C ILE A 13 8.33 17.10 -5.29
N ILE A 14 9.47 17.77 -5.11
CA ILE A 14 9.58 19.23 -5.22
C ILE A 14 9.29 19.72 -6.66
N ASP A 15 9.77 19.00 -7.68
CA ASP A 15 9.47 19.37 -9.07
C ASP A 15 7.99 19.15 -9.42
N GLN A 16 7.32 18.14 -8.82
CA GLN A 16 5.88 17.97 -8.92
C GLN A 16 5.12 19.09 -8.19
N GLU A 17 5.53 19.45 -6.98
CA GLU A 17 4.93 20.54 -6.19
C GLU A 17 4.89 21.86 -6.95
N ARG A 18 5.94 22.19 -7.69
CA ARG A 18 6.04 23.43 -8.48
C ARG A 18 4.97 23.59 -9.56
N LYS A 19 4.27 22.50 -9.91
CA LYS A 19 3.12 22.54 -10.83
C LYS A 19 1.85 23.08 -10.19
N PHE A 20 1.83 23.16 -8.84
CA PHE A 20 0.67 23.59 -8.05
C PHE A 20 0.98 24.89 -7.30
N PRO A 21 0.51 26.06 -7.80
CA PRO A 21 0.80 27.36 -7.17
C PRO A 21 0.31 27.50 -5.73
N GLU A 22 -0.70 26.72 -5.35
CA GLU A 22 -1.30 26.69 -4.01
C GLU A 22 -0.53 25.78 -3.02
N ALA A 23 0.49 25.05 -3.50
CA ALA A 23 1.25 24.13 -2.66
C ALA A 23 2.04 24.89 -1.59
N THR A 24 2.08 24.30 -0.39
CA THR A 24 2.75 24.91 0.78
C THR A 24 3.97 24.10 1.23
N GLY A 25 4.39 23.09 0.48
CA GLY A 25 5.51 22.21 0.82
C GLY A 25 5.18 21.08 1.77
N GLN A 26 4.11 21.17 2.56
CA GLN A 26 3.84 20.22 3.63
C GLN A 26 3.62 18.77 3.17
N LEU A 27 3.04 18.54 1.98
CA LEU A 27 2.92 17.19 1.42
C LEU A 27 4.28 16.65 1.01
N SER A 28 5.12 17.50 0.42
CA SER A 28 6.47 17.15 0.02
C SER A 28 7.34 16.80 1.22
N ASP A 29 7.24 17.57 2.29
CA ASP A 29 7.98 17.31 3.52
C ASP A 29 7.48 16.00 4.19
N LEU A 30 6.16 15.78 4.27
CA LEU A 30 5.59 14.52 4.78
C LEU A 30 6.07 13.30 3.98
N LEU A 31 6.08 13.38 2.65
CA LEU A 31 6.57 12.30 1.80
C LEU A 31 8.08 12.05 1.98
N ALA A 32 8.86 13.11 2.22
CA ALA A 32 10.29 12.99 2.54
C ALA A 32 10.51 12.31 3.90
N ASP A 33 9.69 12.66 4.89
CA ASP A 33 9.70 12.03 6.22
C ASP A 33 9.37 10.53 6.14
N ILE A 34 8.35 10.15 5.38
CA ILE A 34 8.01 8.74 5.12
C ILE A 34 9.19 8.01 4.45
N ALA A 35 9.81 8.63 3.44
CA ALA A 35 10.95 8.04 2.76
C ALA A 35 12.15 7.85 3.70
N LEU A 36 12.38 8.80 4.63
CA LEU A 36 13.41 8.66 5.67
C LEU A 36 13.12 7.48 6.59
N ALA A 37 11.89 7.36 7.09
CA ALA A 37 11.48 6.24 7.92
C ALA A 37 11.71 4.90 7.19
N CYS A 38 11.31 4.82 5.92
CA CYS A 38 11.51 3.60 5.12
C CYS A 38 12.99 3.28 4.85
N LYS A 39 13.88 4.27 4.77
CA LYS A 39 15.35 4.03 4.70
C LYS A 39 15.86 3.39 5.99
N VAL A 40 15.38 3.86 7.15
CA VAL A 40 15.74 3.29 8.47
C VAL A 40 15.22 1.86 8.59
N ILE A 41 13.96 1.61 8.23
CA ILE A 41 13.36 0.27 8.22
C ILE A 41 14.14 -0.66 7.28
N SER A 42 14.46 -0.20 6.06
CA SER A 42 15.24 -0.97 5.09
C SER A 42 16.60 -1.43 5.63
N LEU A 43 17.26 -0.57 6.38
CA LEU A 43 18.54 -0.91 7.01
C LEU A 43 18.38 -2.09 8.01
N GLU A 44 17.34 -2.04 8.84
CA GLU A 44 17.10 -3.07 9.84
C GLU A 44 16.56 -4.38 9.23
N VAL A 45 15.69 -4.30 8.21
CA VAL A 45 15.26 -5.48 7.42
C VAL A 45 16.45 -6.20 6.82
N ASN A 46 17.41 -5.48 6.23
CA ASN A 46 18.61 -6.06 5.61
C ASN A 46 19.59 -6.66 6.65
N ARG A 47 19.44 -6.33 7.92
CA ARG A 47 20.26 -6.82 9.03
C ARG A 47 19.54 -7.79 9.95
N ALA A 48 18.26 -8.09 9.68
CA ALA A 48 17.37 -8.81 10.58
C ALA A 48 17.95 -10.15 11.09
N GLY A 49 18.67 -10.89 10.25
CA GLY A 49 19.35 -12.13 10.66
C GLY A 49 20.62 -11.96 11.48
N LEU A 50 21.12 -10.73 11.65
CA LEU A 50 22.38 -10.43 12.35
C LEU A 50 22.16 -9.75 13.71
N ILE A 51 20.96 -9.25 13.97
CA ILE A 51 20.59 -8.53 15.19
C ILE A 51 19.34 -9.17 15.81
N ASP A 52 19.12 -8.96 17.11
CA ASP A 52 17.96 -9.52 17.82
C ASP A 52 16.66 -8.73 17.51
N ILE A 53 16.25 -8.76 16.25
CA ILE A 53 15.01 -8.13 15.76
C ILE A 53 14.05 -9.14 15.09
N LEU A 54 14.51 -10.40 14.94
CA LEU A 54 13.67 -11.50 14.47
C LEU A 54 12.87 -12.12 15.62
N GLY A 55 11.78 -12.84 15.25
CA GLY A 55 10.91 -13.54 16.18
C GLY A 55 9.83 -12.66 16.78
N PHE A 56 9.08 -13.26 17.69
CA PHE A 56 7.92 -12.66 18.32
C PHE A 56 8.31 -11.89 19.60
N THR A 57 7.52 -10.86 19.92
CA THR A 57 7.64 -10.15 21.22
C THR A 57 7.08 -11.00 22.38
N GLY A 58 6.16 -11.91 22.09
CA GLY A 58 5.35 -12.64 23.07
C GLY A 58 3.97 -12.06 23.28
N ASP A 59 3.68 -10.92 22.63
CA ASP A 59 2.39 -10.24 22.69
C ASP A 59 1.53 -10.56 21.44
N GLU A 60 0.24 -10.29 21.53
CA GLU A 60 -0.70 -10.31 20.39
C GLU A 60 -1.15 -8.86 20.09
N ASN A 61 -1.28 -8.53 18.80
CA ASN A 61 -1.79 -7.23 18.40
C ASN A 61 -3.33 -7.17 18.54
N VAL A 62 -3.90 -6.01 18.26
CA VAL A 62 -5.36 -5.76 18.30
C VAL A 62 -6.18 -6.67 17.38
N GLN A 63 -5.52 -7.37 16.46
CA GLN A 63 -6.11 -8.31 15.51
C GLN A 63 -6.04 -9.78 16.01
N GLY A 64 -5.40 -10.04 17.16
CA GLY A 64 -5.13 -11.39 17.68
C GLY A 64 -4.01 -12.12 16.93
N GLU A 65 -3.13 -11.38 16.24
CA GLU A 65 -1.96 -11.92 15.55
C GLU A 65 -0.73 -11.75 16.45
N GLN A 66 0.20 -12.70 16.41
CA GLN A 66 1.44 -12.60 17.19
C GLN A 66 2.36 -11.52 16.62
N VAL A 67 2.72 -10.55 17.45
CA VAL A 67 3.52 -9.38 17.06
C VAL A 67 4.98 -9.76 16.92
N LYS A 68 5.60 -9.36 15.82
CA LYS A 68 7.03 -9.51 15.61
C LYS A 68 7.77 -8.26 16.02
N LYS A 69 9.00 -8.43 16.49
CA LYS A 69 9.86 -7.32 16.92
C LYS A 69 10.09 -6.28 15.82
N LEU A 70 10.18 -6.72 14.57
CA LEU A 70 10.40 -5.83 13.43
C LEU A 70 9.14 -5.02 13.08
N ASP A 71 7.93 -5.58 13.31
CA ASP A 71 6.66 -4.84 13.15
C ASP A 71 6.63 -3.66 14.15
N VAL A 72 6.93 -3.93 15.43
CA VAL A 72 7.00 -2.90 16.47
C VAL A 72 7.99 -1.81 16.10
N PHE A 73 9.20 -2.22 15.68
CA PHE A 73 10.24 -1.28 15.27
C PHE A 73 9.77 -0.39 14.09
N ALA A 74 9.19 -0.98 13.06
CA ALA A 74 8.71 -0.24 11.89
C ALA A 74 7.56 0.72 12.25
N ASN A 75 6.62 0.27 13.09
CA ASN A 75 5.53 1.09 13.61
C ASN A 75 6.05 2.29 14.40
N ASP A 76 6.99 2.06 15.31
CA ASP A 76 7.59 3.10 16.15
C ASP A 76 8.34 4.13 15.30
N VAL A 77 9.14 3.70 14.32
CA VAL A 77 9.89 4.60 13.44
C VAL A 77 8.94 5.49 12.63
N LEU A 78 7.94 4.90 11.96
CA LEU A 78 6.96 5.66 11.16
C LEU A 78 6.18 6.64 12.03
N THR A 79 5.64 6.18 13.15
CA THR A 79 4.88 7.01 14.09
C THR A 79 5.74 8.15 14.64
N HIS A 80 6.98 7.86 15.02
CA HIS A 80 7.90 8.89 15.56
C HIS A 80 8.18 9.99 14.54
N VAL A 81 8.56 9.62 13.33
CA VAL A 81 8.91 10.57 12.26
C VAL A 81 7.70 11.46 11.91
N MET A 82 6.50 10.88 11.78
CA MET A 82 5.28 11.64 11.48
C MET A 82 4.86 12.58 12.63
N LYS A 83 5.05 12.15 13.90
CA LYS A 83 4.81 13.02 15.07
C LYS A 83 5.78 14.21 15.12
N GLN A 84 7.02 14.03 14.66
CA GLN A 84 8.03 15.10 14.71
C GLN A 84 7.89 16.09 13.56
N GLY A 85 7.47 15.63 12.36
CA GLY A 85 7.41 16.42 11.14
C GLY A 85 6.43 17.61 11.20
N GLY A 86 5.34 17.52 12.00
CA GLY A 86 4.36 18.60 12.15
C GLY A 86 3.44 18.79 10.93
N HIS A 87 3.34 17.78 10.05
CA HIS A 87 2.54 17.82 8.83
C HIS A 87 1.21 17.09 8.96
N THR A 88 1.09 16.20 9.97
CA THR A 88 -0.09 15.36 10.23
C THR A 88 -0.83 15.78 11.49
N CYS A 89 -2.17 15.77 11.45
CA CYS A 89 -3.02 15.97 12.64
C CYS A 89 -3.40 14.62 13.29
N ALA A 90 -3.28 13.54 12.56
CA ALA A 90 -3.48 12.18 13.03
C ALA A 90 -2.66 11.18 12.22
N VAL A 91 -2.30 10.09 12.86
CA VAL A 91 -1.64 8.93 12.26
C VAL A 91 -2.45 7.70 12.60
N CYS A 92 -2.69 6.84 11.61
CA CYS A 92 -3.42 5.59 11.75
C CYS A 92 -2.51 4.45 11.31
N SER A 93 -2.19 3.55 12.21
CA SER A 93 -1.41 2.34 11.95
C SER A 93 -2.29 1.10 12.01
N GLU A 94 -1.96 0.09 11.23
CA GLU A 94 -2.58 -1.23 11.33
C GLU A 94 -2.35 -1.88 12.69
N GLU A 95 -1.20 -1.61 13.32
CA GLU A 95 -0.78 -2.20 14.60
C GLU A 95 -1.38 -1.49 15.83
N GLU A 96 -2.04 -0.34 15.65
CA GLU A 96 -2.61 0.46 16.74
C GLU A 96 -4.13 0.28 16.80
N GLU A 97 -4.71 0.10 18.00
CA GLU A 97 -6.16 -0.07 18.17
C GLU A 97 -6.98 1.13 17.66
N SER A 98 -6.40 2.32 17.79
CA SER A 98 -7.05 3.58 17.42
C SER A 98 -6.05 4.49 16.70
N PHE A 99 -6.58 5.56 16.08
CA PHE A 99 -5.69 6.59 15.55
C PHE A 99 -4.92 7.31 16.66
N ILE A 100 -3.75 7.80 16.33
CA ILE A 100 -2.90 8.59 17.20
C ILE A 100 -3.13 10.07 16.85
N PRO A 101 -3.81 10.84 17.70
CA PRO A 101 -3.98 12.28 17.47
C PRO A 101 -2.64 12.99 17.65
N ILE A 102 -2.35 13.97 16.80
CA ILE A 102 -1.14 14.78 16.87
C ILE A 102 -1.54 16.23 17.12
N GLU A 103 -1.05 16.77 18.23
CA GLU A 103 -1.22 18.17 18.55
C GLU A 103 -0.37 19.04 17.61
N ASP A 104 -0.93 20.20 17.23
CA ASP A 104 -0.21 21.17 16.45
C ASP A 104 0.85 21.86 17.32
N LYS A 105 2.11 21.51 17.14
CA LYS A 105 3.24 22.15 17.84
C LYS A 105 3.42 23.63 17.46
N TYR A 106 2.79 24.04 16.37
CA TYR A 106 2.87 25.39 15.80
C TYR A 106 1.51 26.07 15.81
N SER A 107 0.65 25.74 16.77
CA SER A 107 -0.74 26.25 16.90
C SER A 107 -0.83 27.79 16.92
N GLU A 108 0.25 28.49 17.32
CA GLU A 108 0.36 29.95 17.25
C GLU A 108 0.74 30.46 15.84
N SER A 109 1.03 29.55 14.89
CA SER A 109 1.32 29.91 13.51
C SER A 109 0.08 30.50 12.84
N LYS A 110 0.30 31.51 11.99
CA LYS A 110 -0.76 32.11 11.15
C LYS A 110 -1.33 31.10 10.14
N TYR A 111 -0.65 30.00 9.91
CA TYR A 111 -1.01 28.96 8.95
C TYR A 111 -1.25 27.64 9.64
N LEU A 112 -2.30 26.93 9.23
CA LEU A 112 -2.54 25.54 9.63
C LEU A 112 -1.35 24.68 9.19
N THR A 113 -0.64 24.06 10.13
CA THR A 113 0.56 23.28 9.84
C THR A 113 0.24 21.80 9.63
N ASN A 114 -0.53 21.15 10.48
CA ASN A 114 -0.88 19.74 10.43
C ASN A 114 -2.07 19.45 9.48
N LYS A 115 -1.86 19.53 8.17
CA LYS A 115 -2.92 19.49 7.14
C LYS A 115 -3.32 18.08 6.70
N TYR A 116 -2.62 17.03 7.14
CA TYR A 116 -2.78 15.69 6.61
C TYR A 116 -3.08 14.66 7.68
N ILE A 117 -3.63 13.54 7.24
CA ILE A 117 -3.72 12.27 7.96
C ILE A 117 -2.91 11.27 7.18
N CYS A 118 -2.12 10.45 7.85
CA CYS A 118 -1.41 9.34 7.25
C CYS A 118 -1.94 8.01 7.79
N HIS A 119 -2.31 7.10 6.90
CA HIS A 119 -2.59 5.70 7.22
C HIS A 119 -1.44 4.86 6.71
N PHE A 120 -1.02 3.86 7.47
CA PHE A 120 0.02 2.93 7.03
C PHE A 120 -0.12 1.53 7.64
N ASP A 121 0.30 0.57 6.86
CA ASP A 121 0.71 -0.75 7.30
C ASP A 121 2.24 -0.72 7.42
N PRO A 122 2.80 -0.85 8.63
CA PRO A 122 4.25 -0.72 8.81
C PRO A 122 5.03 -1.81 8.10
N LEU A 123 4.54 -3.06 8.12
CA LEU A 123 5.21 -4.18 7.44
C LEU A 123 4.22 -5.23 6.90
N ASP A 124 3.60 -4.96 5.74
CA ASP A 124 2.84 -5.96 5.00
C ASP A 124 3.66 -7.23 4.76
N GLY A 125 3.03 -8.36 5.06
CA GLY A 125 3.65 -9.66 4.90
C GLY A 125 4.62 -10.04 6.01
N SER A 126 4.52 -9.46 7.20
CA SER A 126 5.43 -9.69 8.34
C SER A 126 5.61 -11.16 8.73
N SER A 127 4.62 -12.03 8.46
CA SER A 127 4.76 -13.48 8.63
C SER A 127 5.92 -14.10 7.83
N ASN A 128 6.41 -13.41 6.81
CA ASN A 128 7.49 -13.84 5.92
C ASN A 128 8.89 -13.36 6.35
N ILE A 129 9.01 -12.54 7.40
CA ILE A 129 10.29 -11.96 7.85
C ILE A 129 11.33 -13.05 8.14
N ASP A 130 10.93 -14.06 8.92
CA ASP A 130 11.85 -15.10 9.41
C ASP A 130 12.35 -16.05 8.31
N VAL A 131 11.70 -16.04 7.15
CA VAL A 131 12.04 -16.87 5.99
C VAL A 131 12.62 -16.08 4.82
N ASN A 132 12.93 -14.80 5.06
CA ASN A 132 13.58 -13.90 4.09
C ASN A 132 12.81 -13.73 2.76
N VAL A 133 11.48 -13.73 2.82
CA VAL A 133 10.62 -13.36 1.69
C VAL A 133 10.35 -11.86 1.74
N SER A 134 10.26 -11.22 0.58
CA SER A 134 10.05 -9.76 0.50
C SER A 134 8.79 -9.33 1.25
N ILE A 135 8.94 -8.27 2.02
CA ILE A 135 7.91 -7.58 2.81
C ILE A 135 7.87 -6.12 2.41
N GLY A 136 6.94 -5.32 2.94
CA GLY A 136 6.93 -3.90 2.60
C GLY A 136 6.11 -3.04 3.54
N THR A 137 6.29 -1.74 3.40
CA THR A 137 5.47 -0.71 4.06
C THR A 137 4.46 -0.17 3.06
N ILE A 138 3.20 -0.01 3.45
CA ILE A 138 2.15 0.61 2.60
C ILE A 138 1.66 1.87 3.31
N PHE A 139 1.44 2.96 2.57
CA PHE A 139 0.94 4.20 3.16
C PHE A 139 -0.03 4.95 2.23
N SER A 140 -0.90 5.73 2.85
CA SER A 140 -1.76 6.70 2.15
C SER A 140 -1.90 8.00 2.95
N VAL A 141 -2.10 9.09 2.23
CA VAL A 141 -2.22 10.43 2.79
C VAL A 141 -3.56 11.04 2.38
N TYR A 142 -4.28 11.58 3.35
CA TYR A 142 -5.54 12.29 3.15
C TYR A 142 -5.43 13.74 3.64
N LYS A 143 -6.26 14.63 3.10
CA LYS A 143 -6.39 15.97 3.66
C LYS A 143 -7.24 15.93 4.92
N ARG A 144 -6.87 16.73 5.88
CA ARG A 144 -7.65 17.01 7.09
C ARG A 144 -8.99 17.65 6.74
N LEU A 145 -10.06 17.22 7.40
CA LEU A 145 -11.41 17.77 7.27
C LEU A 145 -11.76 18.75 8.40
N SER A 146 -11.22 18.52 9.61
CA SER A 146 -11.43 19.42 10.76
C SER A 146 -10.62 20.71 10.62
N GLU A 147 -11.16 21.82 11.12
CA GLU A 147 -10.56 23.16 10.94
C GLU A 147 -9.35 23.41 11.84
N SER A 148 -9.30 22.81 13.03
CA SER A 148 -8.27 23.06 14.05
C SER A 148 -8.18 21.91 15.05
N GLY A 149 -7.19 21.97 15.94
CA GLY A 149 -6.96 20.99 17.01
C GLY A 149 -6.31 19.70 16.52
N PRO A 150 -6.19 18.66 17.33
CA PRO A 150 -5.74 17.34 16.90
C PRO A 150 -6.77 16.72 15.96
N GLY A 151 -6.32 15.76 15.13
CA GLY A 151 -7.21 15.02 14.24
C GLY A 151 -8.30 14.25 15.00
N SER A 152 -9.37 13.92 14.29
CA SER A 152 -10.53 13.20 14.81
C SER A 152 -10.80 11.95 13.98
N MET A 153 -11.66 11.04 14.46
CA MET A 153 -12.07 9.87 13.72
C MET A 153 -12.68 10.23 12.34
N LYS A 154 -13.40 11.36 12.25
CA LYS A 154 -13.93 11.86 10.98
C LYS A 154 -12.84 12.21 9.97
N ASP A 155 -11.70 12.71 10.45
CA ASP A 155 -10.55 12.98 9.58
C ASP A 155 -9.91 11.68 9.08
N CYS A 156 -9.95 10.62 9.87
CA CYS A 156 -9.35 9.34 9.53
C CYS A 156 -10.22 8.49 8.61
N LEU A 157 -11.56 8.52 8.77
CA LEU A 157 -12.49 7.70 7.99
C LEU A 157 -12.94 8.44 6.72
N GLN A 158 -12.12 8.39 5.68
CA GLN A 158 -12.40 8.97 4.36
C GLN A 158 -12.31 7.89 3.28
N ARG A 159 -13.12 8.04 2.23
CA ARG A 159 -13.11 7.11 1.08
C ARG A 159 -11.76 7.15 0.35
N GLY A 160 -11.41 6.05 -0.31
CA GLY A 160 -10.19 5.93 -1.08
C GLY A 160 -10.00 7.01 -2.15
N VAL A 161 -11.08 7.52 -2.75
CA VAL A 161 -11.05 8.61 -3.74
C VAL A 161 -10.51 9.94 -3.19
N GLU A 162 -10.59 10.15 -1.88
CA GLU A 162 -10.14 11.37 -1.20
C GLU A 162 -8.62 11.40 -0.95
N GLN A 163 -7.91 10.30 -1.18
CA GLN A 163 -6.46 10.26 -1.06
C GLN A 163 -5.80 11.34 -1.92
N VAL A 164 -4.77 11.99 -1.37
CA VAL A 164 -3.94 12.97 -2.09
C VAL A 164 -2.60 12.39 -2.52
N ALA A 165 -2.13 11.37 -1.82
CA ALA A 165 -0.97 10.57 -2.18
C ALA A 165 -1.11 9.17 -1.60
N ALA A 166 -0.50 8.19 -2.24
CA ALA A 166 -0.30 6.85 -1.71
C ALA A 166 1.00 6.26 -2.25
N GLY A 167 1.55 5.33 -1.50
CA GLY A 167 2.77 4.63 -1.89
C GLY A 167 2.98 3.35 -1.12
N TYR A 168 3.97 2.60 -1.54
CA TYR A 168 4.52 1.48 -0.79
C TYR A 168 6.02 1.40 -0.99
N VAL A 169 6.68 0.76 -0.04
CA VAL A 169 8.08 0.39 -0.16
C VAL A 169 8.18 -1.12 -0.06
N ILE A 170 8.81 -1.76 -1.03
CA ILE A 170 9.13 -3.18 -0.98
C ILE A 170 10.59 -3.37 -0.57
N TYR A 171 10.79 -4.20 0.45
CA TYR A 171 12.10 -4.62 0.96
C TYR A 171 12.41 -6.00 0.39
N GLY A 172 13.08 -6.02 -0.76
CA GLY A 172 13.41 -7.23 -1.52
C GLY A 172 14.88 -7.27 -1.93
N SER A 173 15.17 -7.83 -3.10
CA SER A 173 16.53 -7.84 -3.68
C SER A 173 17.13 -6.45 -3.87
N SER A 174 16.27 -5.44 -3.98
CA SER A 174 16.55 -4.03 -3.77
C SER A 174 15.38 -3.40 -3.04
N THR A 175 15.61 -2.31 -2.31
CA THR A 175 14.51 -1.55 -1.71
C THR A 175 13.95 -0.58 -2.73
N VAL A 176 12.67 -0.71 -3.06
CA VAL A 176 11.99 0.13 -4.06
C VAL A 176 10.79 0.83 -3.45
N LEU A 177 10.76 2.16 -3.56
CA LEU A 177 9.63 3.00 -3.20
C LEU A 177 8.82 3.28 -4.47
N VAL A 178 7.52 3.00 -4.44
CA VAL A 178 6.57 3.36 -5.50
C VAL A 178 5.52 4.29 -4.91
N TYR A 179 5.24 5.40 -5.58
CA TYR A 179 4.25 6.35 -5.11
C TYR A 179 3.49 7.04 -6.24
N THR A 180 2.37 7.65 -5.89
CA THR A 180 1.60 8.57 -6.73
C THR A 180 0.99 9.69 -5.87
N ASN A 181 0.90 10.88 -6.46
CA ASN A 181 0.18 12.04 -5.95
C ASN A 181 -0.84 12.57 -6.98
N LYS A 182 -1.44 11.68 -7.77
CA LYS A 182 -2.32 11.92 -8.93
C LYS A 182 -1.61 12.36 -10.23
N GLU A 183 -0.28 12.51 -10.21
CA GLU A 183 0.55 12.92 -11.36
C GLU A 183 1.32 11.72 -11.98
N GLY A 184 0.68 10.55 -12.03
CA GLY A 184 1.29 9.31 -12.49
C GLY A 184 1.89 8.49 -11.35
N VAL A 185 2.35 7.29 -11.66
CA VAL A 185 2.97 6.35 -10.71
C VAL A 185 4.46 6.27 -11.00
N HIS A 186 5.28 6.47 -9.98
CA HIS A 186 6.74 6.52 -10.14
C HIS A 186 7.42 5.59 -9.14
N GLY A 187 8.48 4.90 -9.59
CA GLY A 187 9.29 3.99 -8.79
C GLY A 187 10.70 4.51 -8.59
N PHE A 188 11.21 4.37 -7.38
CA PHE A 188 12.54 4.82 -6.95
C PHE A 188 13.25 3.68 -6.25
N THR A 189 14.48 3.40 -6.66
CA THR A 189 15.31 2.37 -6.03
C THR A 189 16.27 3.03 -5.03
N LEU A 190 16.35 2.51 -3.83
CA LEU A 190 17.32 2.94 -2.83
C LEU A 190 18.72 2.53 -3.27
N ASP A 191 19.58 3.52 -3.44
CA ASP A 191 21.03 3.30 -3.54
C ASP A 191 21.62 3.36 -2.13
N PRO A 192 22.02 2.23 -1.54
CA PRO A 192 22.53 2.20 -0.16
C PRO A 192 23.89 2.90 -0.02
N SER A 193 24.64 3.09 -1.10
CA SER A 193 25.94 3.77 -1.08
C SER A 193 25.81 5.28 -0.92
N VAL A 194 24.72 5.85 -1.44
CA VAL A 194 24.40 7.27 -1.35
C VAL A 194 23.36 7.55 -0.27
N GLY A 195 22.57 6.54 0.09
CA GLY A 195 21.48 6.65 1.05
C GLY A 195 20.25 7.38 0.47
N GLU A 196 20.04 7.34 -0.87
CA GLU A 196 18.97 8.04 -1.56
C GLU A 196 18.13 7.13 -2.45
N PHE A 197 16.82 7.39 -2.47
CA PHE A 197 15.91 6.81 -3.45
C PHE A 197 16.08 7.53 -4.79
N LEU A 198 16.56 6.82 -5.80
CA LEU A 198 16.81 7.32 -7.14
C LEU A 198 15.73 6.84 -8.12
N LEU A 199 15.24 7.72 -8.99
CA LEU A 199 14.20 7.42 -9.98
C LEU A 199 14.65 6.27 -10.89
N SER A 200 13.96 5.14 -10.80
CA SER A 200 14.22 3.93 -11.60
C SER A 200 13.11 3.64 -12.60
N ASN A 201 11.87 3.98 -12.29
CA ASN A 201 10.70 3.76 -13.14
C ASN A 201 9.85 5.03 -13.20
N GLU A 202 9.85 5.71 -14.34
CA GLU A 202 9.05 6.91 -14.56
C GLU A 202 7.69 6.54 -15.19
N ASN A 203 6.58 7.07 -14.62
CA ASN A 203 5.22 6.95 -15.14
C ASN A 203 4.83 5.49 -15.46
N ILE A 204 4.91 4.64 -14.44
CA ILE A 204 4.55 3.22 -14.54
C ILE A 204 3.11 3.09 -15.03
N LYS A 205 2.91 2.25 -16.05
CA LYS A 205 1.59 1.87 -16.57
C LYS A 205 1.45 0.36 -16.55
N ILE A 206 0.38 -0.11 -15.92
CA ILE A 206 0.06 -1.53 -15.90
C ILE A 206 -0.53 -1.96 -17.26
N PRO A 207 -0.12 -3.08 -17.85
CA PRO A 207 -0.79 -3.64 -19.02
C PRO A 207 -2.27 -3.87 -18.76
N LYS A 208 -3.14 -3.56 -19.73
CA LYS A 208 -4.61 -3.72 -19.60
C LYS A 208 -5.03 -5.16 -19.35
N ARG A 209 -4.24 -6.11 -19.82
CA ARG A 209 -4.48 -7.55 -19.72
C ARG A 209 -3.16 -8.30 -19.54
N SER A 210 -3.22 -9.40 -18.82
CA SER A 210 -2.08 -10.29 -18.61
C SER A 210 -2.54 -11.75 -18.54
N LYS A 211 -1.59 -12.67 -18.45
CA LYS A 211 -1.84 -14.10 -18.21
C LYS A 211 -1.25 -14.57 -16.88
N THR A 212 -1.24 -13.66 -15.89
CA THR A 212 -0.69 -13.97 -14.56
C THR A 212 -1.76 -13.69 -13.50
N TYR A 213 -1.87 -14.61 -12.54
CA TYR A 213 -2.68 -14.42 -11.36
C TYR A 213 -1.92 -14.81 -10.09
N SER A 214 -2.23 -14.12 -9.01
CA SER A 214 -1.64 -14.32 -7.67
C SER A 214 -2.77 -14.60 -6.68
N VAL A 215 -2.89 -15.84 -6.18
CA VAL A 215 -3.91 -16.23 -5.19
C VAL A 215 -3.46 -17.46 -4.42
N ASN A 216 -3.84 -17.57 -3.14
CA ASN A 216 -3.64 -18.77 -2.35
C ASN A 216 -4.71 -19.83 -2.69
N GLU A 217 -4.41 -20.70 -3.66
CA GLU A 217 -5.33 -21.77 -4.06
C GLU A 217 -5.56 -22.83 -2.98
N GLY A 218 -4.78 -22.86 -1.91
CA GLY A 218 -5.06 -23.70 -0.74
C GLY A 218 -6.42 -23.41 -0.09
N ASN A 219 -7.01 -22.25 -0.36
CA ASN A 219 -8.34 -21.87 0.08
C ASN A 219 -9.47 -22.21 -0.92
N TYR A 220 -9.17 -22.88 -2.03
CA TYR A 220 -10.13 -23.13 -3.13
C TYR A 220 -11.48 -23.70 -2.67
N CYS A 221 -11.47 -24.67 -1.74
CA CYS A 221 -12.70 -25.30 -1.25
C CYS A 221 -13.64 -24.37 -0.49
N LYS A 222 -13.10 -23.24 0.05
CA LYS A 222 -13.84 -22.26 0.86
C LYS A 222 -14.42 -21.11 0.03
N TRP A 223 -14.07 -21.02 -1.27
CA TRP A 223 -14.49 -19.92 -2.13
C TRP A 223 -15.92 -20.08 -2.66
N SER A 224 -16.52 -18.96 -3.05
CA SER A 224 -17.80 -18.95 -3.76
C SER A 224 -17.72 -19.71 -5.08
N GLU A 225 -18.87 -20.15 -5.59
CA GLU A 225 -18.92 -20.85 -6.89
C GLU A 225 -18.46 -19.96 -8.04
N GLY A 226 -18.76 -18.64 -8.01
CA GLY A 226 -18.25 -17.69 -8.99
C GLY A 226 -16.72 -17.63 -9.04
N MET A 227 -16.08 -17.58 -7.85
CA MET A 227 -14.61 -17.60 -7.76
C MET A 227 -14.00 -18.92 -8.27
N LYS A 228 -14.61 -20.07 -7.92
CA LYS A 228 -14.19 -21.39 -8.39
C LYS A 228 -14.29 -21.50 -9.92
N LYS A 229 -15.39 -21.03 -10.50
CA LYS A 229 -15.58 -21.00 -11.96
C LYS A 229 -14.57 -20.11 -12.66
N TYR A 230 -14.26 -18.93 -12.11
CA TYR A 230 -13.22 -18.06 -12.63
C TYR A 230 -11.86 -18.75 -12.65
N ILE A 231 -11.43 -19.36 -11.54
CA ILE A 231 -10.14 -20.07 -11.46
C ILE A 231 -10.10 -21.26 -12.43
N SER A 232 -11.18 -22.00 -12.56
CA SER A 232 -11.27 -23.09 -13.54
C SER A 232 -11.13 -22.55 -14.96
N HIS A 233 -11.84 -21.46 -15.29
CA HIS A 233 -11.79 -20.82 -16.61
C HIS A 233 -10.37 -20.38 -17.00
N ILE A 234 -9.64 -19.69 -16.10
CA ILE A 234 -8.28 -19.21 -16.44
C ILE A 234 -7.23 -20.35 -16.54
N LYS A 235 -7.56 -21.55 -16.07
CA LYS A 235 -6.71 -22.76 -16.18
C LYS A 235 -7.01 -23.61 -17.41
N GLU A 236 -8.15 -23.43 -18.07
CA GLU A 236 -8.45 -24.12 -19.31
C GLU A 236 -7.54 -23.65 -20.44
N SER A 237 -7.22 -24.57 -21.38
CA SER A 237 -6.39 -24.24 -22.55
C SER A 237 -7.22 -23.57 -23.62
N ASP A 238 -6.84 -22.36 -24.02
CA ASP A 238 -7.45 -21.61 -25.11
C ASP A 238 -6.44 -20.61 -25.67
N ALA A 239 -5.94 -20.92 -26.88
CA ALA A 239 -4.90 -20.10 -27.51
C ALA A 239 -5.36 -18.67 -27.86
N ASP A 240 -6.63 -18.47 -28.19
CA ASP A 240 -7.17 -17.17 -28.59
C ASP A 240 -7.27 -16.19 -27.43
N THR A 241 -7.36 -16.68 -26.21
CA THR A 241 -7.50 -15.87 -24.98
C THR A 241 -6.27 -15.91 -24.07
N MET A 242 -5.12 -16.42 -24.56
CA MET A 242 -3.86 -16.56 -23.82
C MET A 242 -3.93 -17.52 -22.61
N ARG A 243 -4.97 -18.34 -22.48
CA ARG A 243 -5.09 -19.33 -21.41
C ARG A 243 -4.30 -20.62 -21.73
N PRO A 244 -3.78 -21.33 -20.74
CA PRO A 244 -3.94 -21.14 -19.30
C PRO A 244 -3.08 -19.98 -18.77
N PHE A 245 -3.57 -19.32 -17.70
CA PHE A 245 -2.82 -18.30 -16.98
C PHE A 245 -1.74 -18.94 -16.10
N THR A 246 -0.69 -18.18 -15.83
CA THR A 246 0.41 -18.60 -14.97
C THR A 246 0.17 -18.15 -13.54
N SER A 247 0.17 -19.09 -12.60
CA SER A 247 0.13 -18.76 -11.16
C SER A 247 1.47 -18.20 -10.69
N ARG A 248 1.41 -17.08 -9.98
CA ARG A 248 2.55 -16.44 -9.30
C ARG A 248 2.03 -15.91 -7.97
N TYR A 249 2.25 -16.61 -6.88
CA TYR A 249 1.81 -16.24 -5.55
C TYR A 249 2.98 -16.37 -4.58
N VAL A 250 3.40 -15.24 -4.00
CA VAL A 250 4.49 -15.13 -3.03
C VAL A 250 3.94 -15.25 -1.61
N GLY A 251 2.73 -14.72 -1.39
CA GLY A 251 2.10 -14.66 -0.07
C GLY A 251 2.50 -13.41 0.72
N SER A 252 3.01 -12.39 0.05
CA SER A 252 3.18 -11.01 0.53
C SER A 252 2.44 -10.12 -0.47
N LEU A 253 1.45 -9.36 0.02
CA LEU A 253 0.59 -8.54 -0.84
C LEU A 253 1.41 -7.54 -1.64
N VAL A 254 2.32 -6.82 -0.99
CA VAL A 254 3.16 -5.82 -1.64
C VAL A 254 4.06 -6.43 -2.72
N ALA A 255 4.58 -7.65 -2.52
CA ALA A 255 5.46 -8.31 -3.49
C ALA A 255 4.67 -8.82 -4.72
N ASP A 256 3.53 -9.46 -4.49
CA ASP A 256 2.64 -9.92 -5.55
C ASP A 256 2.08 -8.73 -6.35
N PHE A 257 1.67 -7.67 -5.67
CA PHE A 257 1.18 -6.43 -6.26
C PHE A 257 2.25 -5.73 -7.10
N HIS A 258 3.47 -5.56 -6.57
CA HIS A 258 4.58 -4.90 -7.28
C HIS A 258 4.89 -5.57 -8.61
N ARG A 259 4.95 -6.91 -8.60
CA ARG A 259 5.15 -7.67 -9.82
C ARG A 259 4.03 -7.44 -10.84
N ASN A 260 2.77 -7.50 -10.38
CA ASN A 260 1.61 -7.32 -11.25
C ASN A 260 1.51 -5.89 -11.78
N LEU A 261 1.88 -4.88 -11.00
CA LEU A 261 1.95 -3.48 -11.43
C LEU A 261 2.91 -3.28 -12.61
N LEU A 262 4.07 -3.97 -12.60
CA LEU A 262 5.10 -3.80 -13.64
C LEU A 262 4.84 -4.65 -14.90
N TYR A 263 4.32 -5.86 -14.75
CA TYR A 263 4.20 -6.82 -15.84
C TYR A 263 2.76 -7.17 -16.24
N GLY A 264 1.79 -6.61 -15.55
CA GLY A 264 0.40 -7.01 -15.65
C GLY A 264 0.12 -8.29 -14.86
N GLY A 265 -1.15 -8.51 -14.57
CA GLY A 265 -1.67 -9.60 -13.79
C GLY A 265 -2.72 -9.14 -12.80
N VAL A 266 -3.25 -10.07 -12.04
CA VAL A 266 -4.24 -9.80 -11.03
C VAL A 266 -3.88 -10.49 -9.72
N PHE A 267 -3.93 -9.73 -8.64
CA PHE A 267 -3.88 -10.27 -7.28
C PHE A 267 -5.31 -10.45 -6.76
N LEU A 268 -5.58 -11.60 -6.15
CA LEU A 268 -6.88 -12.03 -5.71
C LEU A 268 -6.84 -12.40 -4.23
N TYR A 269 -7.64 -11.71 -3.46
CA TYR A 269 -7.91 -12.06 -2.06
C TYR A 269 -9.42 -12.09 -1.82
N PRO A 270 -10.12 -13.15 -2.27
CA PRO A 270 -11.57 -13.26 -2.15
C PRO A 270 -12.01 -13.43 -0.69
N SER A 271 -13.27 -13.13 -0.41
CA SER A 271 -13.93 -13.62 0.79
C SER A 271 -14.02 -15.15 0.76
N ASP A 272 -14.07 -15.75 1.92
CA ASP A 272 -14.24 -17.18 2.10
C ASP A 272 -15.20 -17.48 3.28
N ASP A 273 -15.51 -18.75 3.52
CA ASP A 273 -16.44 -19.17 4.58
C ASP A 273 -16.02 -18.71 5.98
N ASN A 274 -14.71 -18.54 6.21
CA ASN A 274 -14.14 -18.09 7.48
C ASN A 274 -14.01 -16.55 7.55
N ASN A 275 -13.86 -15.89 6.40
CA ASN A 275 -13.62 -14.46 6.27
C ASN A 275 -14.62 -13.83 5.28
N LYS A 276 -15.87 -13.72 5.69
CA LYS A 276 -16.96 -13.23 4.83
C LYS A 276 -16.74 -11.79 4.33
N ASN A 277 -16.07 -10.97 5.12
CA ASN A 277 -15.72 -9.59 4.79
C ASN A 277 -14.31 -9.47 4.19
N GLY A 278 -13.69 -10.56 3.74
CA GLY A 278 -12.30 -10.58 3.33
C GLY A 278 -11.33 -10.56 4.53
N LYS A 279 -10.05 -10.48 4.26
CA LYS A 279 -9.00 -10.44 5.29
C LYS A 279 -8.18 -9.14 5.26
N LEU A 280 -8.00 -8.55 4.09
CA LEU A 280 -7.21 -7.33 3.92
C LEU A 280 -7.93 -6.11 4.50
N ARG A 281 -7.16 -5.15 5.02
CA ARG A 281 -7.69 -3.92 5.63
C ARG A 281 -7.95 -2.86 4.56
N LEU A 282 -9.15 -2.28 4.61
CA LEU A 282 -9.56 -1.27 3.64
C LEU A 282 -8.62 -0.04 3.66
N MET A 283 -8.33 0.49 4.86
CA MET A 283 -7.64 1.77 5.01
C MET A 283 -6.13 1.67 4.82
N TYR A 284 -5.51 0.56 5.24
CA TYR A 284 -4.06 0.43 5.29
C TYR A 284 -3.46 -0.25 4.06
N GLU A 285 -4.21 -1.17 3.42
CA GLU A 285 -3.74 -1.99 2.31
C GLU A 285 -4.54 -1.74 1.03
N ALA A 286 -5.89 -1.95 1.06
CA ALA A 286 -6.71 -1.95 -0.15
C ALA A 286 -6.82 -0.56 -0.79
N ASN A 287 -7.12 0.49 -0.02
CA ASN A 287 -7.24 1.87 -0.53
C ASN A 287 -5.94 2.40 -1.13
N PRO A 288 -4.76 2.36 -0.46
CA PRO A 288 -3.52 2.86 -1.04
C PRO A 288 -3.11 2.12 -2.30
N LEU A 289 -3.17 0.79 -2.32
CA LEU A 289 -2.80 0.02 -3.51
C LEU A 289 -3.79 0.22 -4.66
N SER A 290 -5.09 0.40 -4.35
CA SER A 290 -6.12 0.74 -5.34
C SER A 290 -5.87 2.11 -5.97
N PHE A 291 -5.49 3.11 -5.18
CA PHE A 291 -5.14 4.43 -5.69
C PHE A 291 -3.96 4.36 -6.67
N ILE A 292 -2.92 3.59 -6.31
CA ILE A 292 -1.74 3.40 -7.16
C ILE A 292 -2.09 2.69 -8.46
N VAL A 293 -2.81 1.55 -8.40
CA VAL A 293 -3.12 0.77 -9.59
C VAL A 293 -3.99 1.52 -10.57
N GLU A 294 -4.97 2.31 -10.08
CA GLU A 294 -5.83 3.12 -10.94
C GLU A 294 -5.08 4.28 -11.62
N GLN A 295 -4.14 4.93 -10.92
CA GLN A 295 -3.25 5.92 -11.54
C GLN A 295 -2.32 5.29 -12.59
N ALA A 296 -2.02 4.02 -12.46
CA ALA A 296 -1.29 3.25 -13.46
C ALA A 296 -2.16 2.75 -14.63
N GLY A 297 -3.48 2.93 -14.57
CA GLY A 297 -4.44 2.50 -15.61
C GLY A 297 -4.99 1.08 -15.39
N GLY A 298 -4.86 0.54 -14.19
CA GLY A 298 -5.49 -0.70 -13.77
C GLY A 298 -6.82 -0.50 -13.06
N ARG A 299 -7.28 -1.52 -12.33
CA ARG A 299 -8.57 -1.54 -11.62
C ARG A 299 -8.44 -2.25 -10.28
N SER A 300 -9.31 -1.87 -9.34
CA SER A 300 -9.50 -2.58 -8.07
C SER A 300 -10.99 -2.70 -7.73
N SER A 301 -11.37 -3.84 -7.13
CA SER A 301 -12.76 -4.16 -6.78
C SER A 301 -12.80 -5.10 -5.58
N ASN A 302 -13.90 -5.08 -4.82
CA ASN A 302 -14.19 -6.11 -3.83
C ASN A 302 -15.06 -7.26 -4.40
N GLY A 303 -15.30 -7.22 -5.71
CA GLY A 303 -16.18 -8.13 -6.44
C GLY A 303 -17.54 -7.51 -6.80
N ASN A 304 -18.01 -6.54 -6.01
CA ASN A 304 -19.29 -5.88 -6.21
C ASN A 304 -19.18 -4.38 -6.55
N GLN A 305 -18.14 -3.73 -5.99
CA GLN A 305 -17.92 -2.30 -6.19
C GLN A 305 -16.42 -1.97 -6.19
N ARG A 306 -16.10 -0.82 -6.74
CA ARG A 306 -14.75 -0.27 -6.77
C ARG A 306 -14.26 0.02 -5.34
N ILE A 307 -13.06 -0.44 -4.98
CA ILE A 307 -12.48 -0.25 -3.63
C ILE A 307 -12.47 1.22 -3.21
N MET A 308 -12.06 2.09 -4.10
CA MET A 308 -11.92 3.52 -3.84
C MET A 308 -13.23 4.24 -3.44
N GLU A 309 -14.40 3.63 -3.69
CA GLU A 309 -15.73 4.18 -3.41
C GLU A 309 -16.38 3.60 -2.14
N ILE A 310 -15.73 2.63 -1.50
CA ILE A 310 -16.23 2.06 -0.24
C ILE A 310 -16.18 3.13 0.84
N GLU A 311 -17.33 3.35 1.50
CA GLU A 311 -17.42 4.21 2.68
C GLU A 311 -16.84 3.47 3.88
N PRO A 312 -15.76 3.98 4.53
CA PRO A 312 -15.17 3.28 5.65
C PRO A 312 -16.01 3.46 6.92
N GLU A 313 -16.33 2.35 7.59
CA GLU A 313 -17.09 2.32 8.84
C GLU A 313 -16.19 2.26 10.08
N SER A 314 -14.96 1.75 9.93
CA SER A 314 -13.96 1.64 10.99
C SER A 314 -12.53 1.63 10.43
N LEU A 315 -11.54 1.94 11.29
CA LEU A 315 -10.13 1.95 10.90
C LEU A 315 -9.64 0.59 10.40
N HIS A 316 -10.09 -0.48 11.06
CA HIS A 316 -9.67 -1.86 10.75
C HIS A 316 -10.70 -2.62 9.90
N GLN A 317 -11.58 -1.90 9.18
CA GLN A 317 -12.52 -2.51 8.26
C GLN A 317 -11.79 -3.40 7.25
N ARG A 318 -12.29 -4.63 7.10
CA ARG A 318 -11.76 -5.61 6.14
C ARG A 318 -12.56 -5.59 4.84
N THR A 319 -11.90 -5.99 3.75
CA THR A 319 -12.52 -6.11 2.43
C THR A 319 -11.87 -7.23 1.62
N PRO A 320 -12.62 -7.94 0.77
CA PRO A 320 -12.03 -8.71 -0.33
C PRO A 320 -11.31 -7.76 -1.28
N LEU A 321 -10.29 -8.25 -1.99
CA LEU A 321 -9.54 -7.43 -2.94
C LEU A 321 -9.23 -8.20 -4.22
N PHE A 322 -9.64 -7.62 -5.35
CA PHE A 322 -9.27 -8.01 -6.70
C PHE A 322 -8.61 -6.80 -7.35
N ILE A 323 -7.29 -6.87 -7.62
CA ILE A 323 -6.52 -5.71 -8.02
C ILE A 323 -5.48 -6.06 -9.08
N GLY A 324 -5.38 -5.22 -10.12
CA GLY A 324 -4.40 -5.43 -11.19
C GLY A 324 -4.84 -4.88 -12.55
N SER A 325 -4.54 -5.64 -13.61
CA SER A 325 -4.91 -5.32 -14.99
C SER A 325 -6.43 -5.13 -15.12
N GLU A 326 -6.84 -4.05 -15.76
CA GLU A 326 -8.25 -3.61 -15.81
C GLU A 326 -9.19 -4.70 -16.37
N GLU A 327 -8.81 -5.34 -17.50
CA GLU A 327 -9.64 -6.36 -18.15
C GLU A 327 -9.72 -7.64 -17.33
N ASP A 328 -8.65 -8.01 -16.64
CA ASP A 328 -8.61 -9.20 -15.80
C ASP A 328 -9.51 -9.03 -14.55
N VAL A 329 -9.51 -7.84 -13.93
CA VAL A 329 -10.42 -7.54 -12.80
C VAL A 329 -11.88 -7.50 -13.26
N LYS A 330 -12.20 -6.89 -14.42
CA LYS A 330 -13.54 -6.90 -14.99
C LYS A 330 -14.05 -8.31 -15.28
N MET A 331 -13.16 -9.21 -15.70
CA MET A 331 -13.52 -10.62 -15.92
C MET A 331 -13.94 -11.27 -14.61
N ILE A 332 -13.22 -11.04 -13.51
CA ILE A 332 -13.58 -11.58 -12.18
C ILE A 332 -14.93 -11.04 -11.72
N GLU A 333 -15.15 -9.72 -11.81
CA GLU A 333 -16.43 -9.09 -11.45
C GLU A 333 -17.60 -9.77 -12.18
N LYS A 334 -17.44 -10.08 -13.48
CA LYS A 334 -18.46 -10.78 -14.25
C LYS A 334 -18.75 -12.19 -13.71
N PHE A 335 -17.71 -12.99 -13.43
CA PHE A 335 -17.90 -14.34 -12.89
C PHE A 335 -18.57 -14.33 -11.50
N LEU A 336 -18.26 -13.32 -10.67
CA LEU A 336 -18.86 -13.17 -9.35
C LEU A 336 -20.32 -12.72 -9.42
N ALA A 337 -20.67 -11.86 -10.38
CA ALA A 337 -22.04 -11.36 -10.57
C ALA A 337 -23.00 -12.41 -11.15
N GLU A 338 -22.49 -13.36 -11.95
CA GLU A 338 -23.30 -14.40 -12.62
C GLU A 338 -23.56 -15.63 -11.73
N ASN A 339 -22.96 -15.72 -10.54
CA ASN A 339 -22.99 -16.92 -9.68
C ASN A 339 -23.03 -16.58 -8.19
#